data_a5d262e9c295157b34398b29b11cf5b8
#
_entry.id   a5d262e9c295157b34398b29b11cf5b8
#
_cell.length_a   1.000
_cell.length_b   1.000
_cell.length_c   1.000
_cell.angle_alpha   90.00
_cell.angle_beta   90.00
_cell.angle_gamma   90.00
#
_symmetry.space_group_name_H-M   'P 1'
#
loop_
_entity.id
_entity.type
_entity.pdbx_description
1 polymer ?
#
loop_
_entity_poly.entity_id
_entity_poly.type
_entity_poly.pdbx_seq_one_letter_code
_entity_poly.pdbx_strand_id
1 'polypeptide(L)'
;MDNKNFWENAEHQHQSPHVVAPQPLPPIPSLNQPDVRDAHLHPTAMKPQLDEDIQTAKKIVSFSITLIMIVSLAYTGFILFDGDALTGYRPGDAALESQEVYRDLIQVDEVNLNGAGVTVCIVDSGLNPDHQDLDGLTISKWQDFVGGANNPYDDHGHGTSMAGILVADGWMKGIAPKVELLVAKALAENGTGDDTVVAEAIDWCAENGAHIISLSLGGAPGILPFNFGTGRSSAQAAEDAMESGIFVIAAAGNDGGSDDDGDVATPCSETAVICVGGVTQSGSHWEGSSVGDNNGRIWPLPILTPRSDPHKKPELVAPAESVAVINKEGTWSLSDGTSAATVYVTGAIALLLQNNPELAANGTQDNIANINQVKEWIEQTSLPRPTQEGHDDEYGYGLLQIKALIDAANPEES
;
A
#
# COMPACT_ATOMS: atom_id res chain seq x y z
N MET A 1 5.92 11.09 -34.55
CA MET A 1 4.52 10.92 -34.99
C MET A 1 3.68 11.04 -33.76
N ASP A 2 2.77 12.02 -33.79
CA ASP A 2 2.10 12.59 -32.63
C ASP A 2 1.24 11.60 -31.83
N ASN A 3 1.50 11.52 -30.55
CA ASN A 3 0.67 10.81 -29.59
C ASN A 3 -0.11 11.82 -28.74
N LYS A 4 -1.04 12.51 -29.38
CA LYS A 4 -2.05 13.39 -28.77
C LYS A 4 -3.41 12.91 -29.27
N ASN A 5 -4.06 11.95 -28.65
CA ASN A 5 -5.49 11.67 -28.87
C ASN A 5 -6.01 10.48 -28.02
N PHE A 6 -5.63 10.39 -26.74
CA PHE A 6 -6.25 9.36 -25.87
C PHE A 6 -7.34 9.91 -24.92
N TRP A 7 -7.48 11.24 -24.80
CA TRP A 7 -8.39 11.84 -23.79
C TRP A 7 -9.60 12.58 -24.37
N GLU A 8 -9.88 12.53 -25.69
CA GLU A 8 -10.99 13.30 -26.31
C GLU A 8 -12.28 12.49 -26.56
N ASN A 9 -12.42 11.24 -26.13
CA ASN A 9 -13.63 10.44 -26.42
C ASN A 9 -14.56 10.16 -25.20
N ALA A 10 -14.44 10.92 -24.12
CA ALA A 10 -15.32 10.75 -22.94
C ALA A 10 -16.44 11.81 -22.79
N GLU A 11 -16.60 12.72 -23.75
CA GLU A 11 -17.68 13.71 -23.71
C GLU A 11 -18.61 13.58 -24.92
N HIS A 12 -19.45 12.58 -24.96
CA HIS A 12 -20.73 12.60 -25.72
C HIS A 12 -21.54 11.36 -25.39
N GLN A 13 -22.35 11.45 -24.34
CA GLN A 13 -23.69 10.83 -24.26
C GLN A 13 -24.42 11.26 -22.97
N HIS A 14 -24.76 12.54 -22.87
CA HIS A 14 -25.89 12.97 -22.07
C HIS A 14 -26.91 13.64 -23.01
N GLN A 15 -27.75 12.80 -23.60
CA GLN A 15 -29.00 13.31 -24.19
C GLN A 15 -29.99 13.57 -23.05
N SER A 16 -30.31 14.84 -22.87
CA SER A 16 -31.38 15.27 -21.98
C SER A 16 -32.72 14.71 -22.47
N PRO A 17 -33.61 14.24 -21.60
CA PRO A 17 -34.94 13.81 -21.99
C PRO A 17 -35.73 15.04 -22.43
N HIS A 18 -36.33 14.94 -23.61
CA HIS A 18 -37.28 15.91 -24.13
C HIS A 18 -38.47 16.05 -23.16
N VAL A 19 -38.63 17.26 -22.61
CA VAL A 19 -39.84 17.67 -21.90
C VAL A 19 -40.94 17.83 -22.94
N VAL A 20 -41.86 16.86 -22.99
CA VAL A 20 -43.09 16.99 -23.76
C VAL A 20 -44.04 17.89 -22.98
N ALA A 21 -44.41 19.01 -23.55
CA ALA A 21 -45.42 19.92 -22.99
C ALA A 21 -46.79 19.19 -22.85
N PRO A 22 -47.49 19.37 -21.72
CA PRO A 22 -48.79 18.74 -21.52
C PRO A 22 -49.84 19.27 -22.52
N GLN A 23 -50.55 18.34 -23.15
CA GLN A 23 -51.69 18.66 -24.00
C GLN A 23 -52.85 19.23 -23.15
N PRO A 24 -53.60 20.20 -23.68
CA PRO A 24 -54.79 20.75 -23.00
C PRO A 24 -55.86 19.69 -22.85
N LEU A 25 -56.41 19.57 -21.62
CA LEU A 25 -57.51 18.72 -21.30
C LEU A 25 -58.79 19.08 -22.11
N PRO A 26 -59.59 18.09 -22.51
CA PRO A 26 -60.86 18.35 -23.17
C PRO A 26 -61.85 19.08 -22.24
N PRO A 27 -62.80 19.87 -22.76
CA PRO A 27 -63.74 20.62 -21.94
C PRO A 27 -64.67 19.67 -21.17
N ILE A 28 -64.88 19.97 -19.90
CA ILE A 28 -65.81 19.25 -19.01
C ILE A 28 -67.23 19.47 -19.52
N PRO A 29 -68.04 18.38 -19.67
CA PRO A 29 -69.44 18.55 -20.01
C PRO A 29 -70.19 19.25 -18.87
N SER A 30 -71.02 20.24 -19.24
CA SER A 30 -71.89 20.95 -18.30
C SER A 30 -72.91 19.94 -17.67
N LEU A 31 -72.76 19.65 -16.41
CA LEU A 31 -73.78 18.95 -15.63
C LEU A 31 -74.95 19.93 -15.39
N ASN A 32 -76.10 19.56 -15.91
CA ASN A 32 -77.36 20.22 -15.59
C ASN A 32 -77.55 20.12 -14.05
N GLN A 33 -77.73 21.25 -13.42
CA GLN A 33 -78.10 21.33 -12.02
C GLN A 33 -79.51 20.77 -11.82
N PRO A 34 -79.73 19.80 -10.96
CA PRO A 34 -81.10 19.47 -10.50
C PRO A 34 -81.54 20.55 -9.51
N ASP A 35 -82.82 20.96 -9.69
CA ASP A 35 -83.58 21.91 -8.88
C ASP A 35 -83.63 21.46 -7.43
N VAL A 36 -82.93 22.17 -6.53
CA VAL A 36 -82.92 21.85 -5.11
C VAL A 36 -84.00 22.70 -4.42
N ARG A 37 -85.19 22.15 -4.39
CA ARG A 37 -86.22 22.63 -3.44
C ARG A 37 -86.43 21.56 -2.39
N ASP A 38 -86.14 22.00 -1.14
CA ASP A 38 -86.57 21.38 0.12
C ASP A 38 -86.05 20.00 0.48
N ALA A 39 -84.82 19.93 0.99
CA ALA A 39 -84.41 18.96 1.98
C ALA A 39 -83.95 19.64 3.26
N HIS A 40 -84.85 19.72 4.21
CA HIS A 40 -84.46 20.06 5.59
C HIS A 40 -83.57 18.93 6.16
N LEU A 41 -82.25 19.03 5.94
CA LEU A 41 -81.28 18.17 6.58
C LEU A 41 -81.06 18.69 8.01
N HIS A 42 -81.50 17.87 8.98
CA HIS A 42 -81.17 18.08 10.39
C HIS A 42 -79.62 18.00 10.59
N PRO A 43 -78.96 19.04 11.17
CA PRO A 43 -77.54 19.11 11.25
C PRO A 43 -76.88 18.34 12.43
N THR A 44 -77.59 17.41 13.03
CA THR A 44 -77.23 16.88 14.36
C THR A 44 -76.62 15.47 14.42
N ALA A 45 -76.49 14.73 13.29
CA ALA A 45 -76.06 13.34 13.34
C ALA A 45 -74.62 13.11 12.84
N MET A 46 -73.95 14.08 12.20
CA MET A 46 -72.66 13.85 11.58
C MET A 46 -71.42 14.31 12.41
N LYS A 47 -71.64 15.16 13.42
CA LYS A 47 -70.53 15.67 14.27
C LYS A 47 -69.86 14.61 15.14
N PRO A 48 -70.55 13.65 15.80
CA PRO A 48 -69.87 12.70 16.69
C PRO A 48 -68.95 11.75 15.92
N GLN A 49 -69.32 11.34 14.73
CA GLN A 49 -68.58 10.38 13.94
C GLN A 49 -67.30 11.00 13.36
N LEU A 50 -67.36 12.23 12.89
CA LEU A 50 -66.19 12.98 12.42
C LEU A 50 -65.19 13.25 13.53
N ASP A 51 -65.62 13.55 14.76
CA ASP A 51 -64.76 13.74 15.90
C ASP A 51 -64.08 12.42 16.36
N GLU A 52 -64.76 11.30 16.28
CA GLU A 52 -64.16 9.96 16.52
C GLU A 52 -63.12 9.59 15.47
N ASP A 53 -63.41 9.86 14.19
CA ASP A 53 -62.51 9.59 13.08
C ASP A 53 -61.24 10.45 13.21
N ILE A 54 -61.38 11.73 13.58
CA ILE A 54 -60.23 12.63 13.83
C ILE A 54 -59.40 12.17 15.04
N GLN A 55 -60.06 11.73 16.10
CA GLN A 55 -59.36 11.20 17.29
C GLN A 55 -58.58 9.89 16.94
N THR A 56 -59.22 9.03 16.17
CA THR A 56 -58.60 7.79 15.68
C THR A 56 -57.38 8.08 14.75
N ALA A 57 -57.52 9.00 13.82
CA ALA A 57 -56.44 9.45 12.98
C ALA A 57 -55.26 10.04 13.80
N LYS A 58 -55.52 10.87 14.79
CA LYS A 58 -54.50 11.41 15.71
C LYS A 58 -53.79 10.33 16.50
N LYS A 59 -54.52 9.27 16.97
CA LYS A 59 -53.91 8.12 17.65
C LYS A 59 -53.00 7.33 16.71
N ILE A 60 -53.43 7.09 15.49
CA ILE A 60 -52.62 6.37 14.47
C ILE A 60 -51.34 7.18 14.15
N VAL A 61 -51.48 8.48 13.90
CA VAL A 61 -50.33 9.35 13.62
C VAL A 61 -49.37 9.40 14.82
N SER A 62 -49.88 9.58 16.03
CA SER A 62 -49.08 9.58 17.25
C SER A 62 -48.38 8.26 17.48
N PHE A 63 -49.06 7.14 17.27
CA PHE A 63 -48.49 5.78 17.37
C PHE A 63 -47.38 5.58 16.33
N SER A 64 -47.60 6.00 15.08
CA SER A 64 -46.62 5.88 14.00
C SER A 64 -45.35 6.71 14.28
N ILE A 65 -45.51 7.96 14.79
CA ILE A 65 -44.39 8.80 15.17
C ILE A 65 -43.60 8.15 16.33
N THR A 66 -44.32 7.65 17.34
CA THR A 66 -43.67 6.99 18.48
C THR A 66 -42.92 5.72 18.04
N LEU A 67 -43.51 4.92 17.16
CA LEU A 67 -42.85 3.74 16.61
C LEU A 67 -41.59 4.09 15.82
N ILE A 68 -41.68 5.10 14.95
CA ILE A 68 -40.51 5.59 14.20
C ILE A 68 -39.41 6.05 15.15
N MET A 69 -39.75 6.80 16.21
CA MET A 69 -38.77 7.25 17.21
C MET A 69 -38.11 6.06 17.94
N ILE A 70 -38.91 5.04 18.33
CA ILE A 70 -38.37 3.84 18.99
C ILE A 70 -37.46 3.07 18.06
N VAL A 71 -37.86 2.87 16.79
CA VAL A 71 -37.04 2.20 15.79
C VAL A 71 -35.74 2.98 15.51
N SER A 72 -35.84 4.30 15.39
CA SER A 72 -34.65 5.17 15.20
C SER A 72 -33.72 5.12 16.41
N LEU A 73 -34.25 5.15 17.63
CA LEU A 73 -33.45 5.02 18.87
C LEU A 73 -32.85 3.62 18.99
N ALA A 74 -33.56 2.56 18.63
CA ALA A 74 -33.05 1.19 18.63
C ALA A 74 -31.97 1.01 17.56
N TYR A 75 -32.16 1.58 16.38
CA TYR A 75 -31.16 1.58 15.31
C TYR A 75 -29.91 2.37 15.68
N THR A 76 -30.09 3.58 16.26
CA THR A 76 -28.97 4.37 16.78
C THR A 76 -28.26 3.62 17.91
N GLY A 77 -29.01 3.00 18.81
CA GLY A 77 -28.45 2.17 19.88
C GLY A 77 -27.70 0.97 19.33
N PHE A 78 -28.23 0.30 18.31
CA PHE A 78 -27.55 -0.83 17.63
C PHE A 78 -26.21 -0.38 17.02
N ILE A 79 -26.21 0.72 16.26
CA ILE A 79 -24.97 1.30 15.70
C ILE A 79 -23.98 1.68 16.81
N LEU A 80 -24.46 2.26 17.92
CA LEU A 80 -23.60 2.65 19.03
C LEU A 80 -23.10 1.48 19.87
N PHE A 81 -23.89 0.39 19.97
CA PHE A 81 -23.51 -0.82 20.72
C PHE A 81 -22.71 -1.83 19.91
N ASP A 82 -22.83 -1.81 18.59
CA ASP A 82 -21.97 -2.64 17.70
C ASP A 82 -20.51 -2.15 17.66
N GLY A 83 -20.23 -1.07 18.40
CA GLY A 83 -18.88 -0.55 18.59
C GLY A 83 -18.32 0.26 17.42
N ASP A 84 -18.79 0.01 16.19
CA ASP A 84 -18.24 0.58 14.97
C ASP A 84 -18.50 2.10 14.82
N ALA A 85 -19.56 2.63 15.45
CA ALA A 85 -19.87 4.06 15.40
C ALA A 85 -19.22 4.87 16.54
N LEU A 86 -18.81 4.23 17.63
CA LEU A 86 -18.14 4.88 18.77
C LEU A 86 -16.63 4.68 18.76
N THR A 87 -16.15 3.62 18.14
CA THR A 87 -14.72 3.37 17.90
C THR A 87 -14.29 3.81 16.51
N GLY A 88 -15.19 4.24 15.70
CA GLY A 88 -15.17 5.02 14.48
C GLY A 88 -14.32 4.51 13.34
N TYR A 89 -13.40 3.61 13.53
CA TYR A 89 -12.52 3.18 12.48
C TYR A 89 -11.86 1.85 12.83
N ARG A 90 -12.26 0.80 12.14
CA ARG A 90 -11.50 -0.46 12.09
C ARG A 90 -11.26 -0.85 10.63
N PRO A 91 -10.23 -1.63 10.34
CA PRO A 91 -10.04 -2.24 9.02
C PRO A 91 -11.22 -3.12 8.64
N GLY A 92 -11.53 -3.18 7.35
CA GLY A 92 -12.45 -4.18 6.81
C GLY A 92 -11.93 -5.61 7.00
N ASP A 93 -12.84 -6.59 7.05
CA ASP A 93 -12.46 -7.98 7.28
C ASP A 93 -11.46 -8.50 6.23
N ALA A 94 -11.58 -8.05 4.98
CA ALA A 94 -10.62 -8.41 3.93
C ALA A 94 -9.17 -7.93 4.20
N ALA A 95 -9.01 -6.76 4.82
CA ALA A 95 -7.68 -6.25 5.17
C ALA A 95 -7.09 -7.03 6.35
N LEU A 96 -7.92 -7.39 7.35
CA LEU A 96 -7.47 -8.21 8.48
C LEU A 96 -7.10 -9.63 8.03
N GLU A 97 -7.92 -10.25 7.17
CA GLU A 97 -7.65 -11.56 6.58
C GLU A 97 -6.35 -11.55 5.73
N SER A 98 -6.19 -10.52 4.90
CA SER A 98 -4.98 -10.36 4.09
C SER A 98 -3.72 -10.25 4.96
N GLN A 99 -3.78 -9.45 6.01
CA GLN A 99 -2.67 -9.34 6.96
C GLN A 99 -2.31 -10.69 7.58
N GLU A 100 -3.31 -11.44 8.07
CA GLU A 100 -3.10 -12.74 8.71
C GLU A 100 -2.48 -13.74 7.73
N VAL A 101 -3.06 -13.87 6.52
CA VAL A 101 -2.56 -14.77 5.47
C VAL A 101 -1.11 -14.48 5.12
N TYR A 102 -0.75 -13.22 4.95
CA TYR A 102 0.62 -12.86 4.58
C TYR A 102 1.61 -13.03 5.73
N ARG A 103 1.20 -12.75 6.97
CA ARG A 103 2.06 -12.97 8.15
C ARG A 103 2.39 -14.46 8.32
N ASP A 104 1.40 -15.32 8.12
CA ASP A 104 1.59 -16.78 8.13
C ASP A 104 2.48 -17.24 6.96
N LEU A 105 2.24 -16.70 5.76
CA LEU A 105 2.94 -17.08 4.52
C LEU A 105 4.47 -16.85 4.64
N ILE A 106 4.87 -15.74 5.28
CA ILE A 106 6.29 -15.38 5.46
C ILE A 106 6.85 -15.77 6.84
N GLN A 107 6.06 -16.42 7.70
CA GLN A 107 6.45 -16.93 9.01
C GLN A 107 6.94 -15.84 10.01
N VAL A 108 6.44 -14.60 9.90
CA VAL A 108 6.90 -13.53 10.78
C VAL A 108 6.52 -13.74 12.25
N ASP A 109 5.37 -14.36 12.51
CA ASP A 109 4.88 -14.61 13.87
C ASP A 109 5.57 -15.82 14.54
N GLU A 110 6.41 -16.55 13.82
CA GLU A 110 7.22 -17.64 14.36
C GLU A 110 8.52 -17.15 15.06
N VAL A 111 8.83 -15.83 14.94
CA VAL A 111 9.98 -15.21 15.58
C VAL A 111 9.55 -14.18 16.62
N ASN A 112 10.27 -14.13 17.75
CA ASN A 112 9.99 -13.17 18.83
C ASN A 112 10.95 -11.97 18.75
N LEU A 113 10.91 -11.25 17.61
CA LEU A 113 11.73 -10.09 17.30
C LEU A 113 10.82 -8.94 16.85
N ASN A 114 11.30 -7.70 16.89
CA ASN A 114 10.51 -6.52 16.58
C ASN A 114 11.32 -5.37 15.94
N GLY A 115 12.58 -5.60 15.61
CA GLY A 115 13.48 -4.62 14.98
C GLY A 115 14.18 -3.66 15.95
N ALA A 116 14.08 -3.87 17.27
CA ALA A 116 14.71 -2.99 18.25
C ALA A 116 16.24 -2.90 18.07
N GLY A 117 16.77 -1.66 18.10
CA GLY A 117 18.20 -1.37 17.91
C GLY A 117 18.64 -1.28 16.45
N VAL A 118 17.72 -1.43 15.49
CA VAL A 118 18.01 -1.31 14.07
C VAL A 118 17.44 0.00 13.53
N THR A 119 18.24 0.75 12.77
CA THR A 119 17.86 2.00 12.12
C THR A 119 17.46 1.71 10.67
N VAL A 120 16.22 2.03 10.31
CA VAL A 120 15.68 1.88 8.95
C VAL A 120 15.34 3.25 8.38
N CYS A 121 15.78 3.52 7.17
CA CYS A 121 15.42 4.71 6.41
C CYS A 121 14.45 4.34 5.28
N ILE A 122 13.28 4.98 5.25
CA ILE A 122 12.32 4.89 4.13
C ILE A 122 12.52 6.11 3.24
N VAL A 123 12.81 5.88 1.95
CA VAL A 123 12.87 6.91 0.91
C VAL A 123 11.61 6.80 0.07
N ASP A 124 10.68 7.76 0.25
CA ASP A 124 9.34 7.66 -0.33
C ASP A 124 8.65 9.04 -0.43
N SER A 125 7.33 9.08 -0.49
CA SER A 125 6.50 10.30 -0.57
C SER A 125 6.34 11.04 0.77
N GLY A 126 6.87 10.52 1.86
CA GLY A 126 6.74 11.07 3.20
C GLY A 126 6.05 10.11 4.18
N LEU A 127 5.58 10.66 5.28
CA LEU A 127 4.82 9.93 6.30
C LEU A 127 3.81 10.87 6.97
N ASN A 128 2.55 10.47 7.03
CA ASN A 128 1.57 11.10 7.91
C ASN A 128 1.55 10.35 9.26
N PRO A 129 2.09 10.93 10.35
CA PRO A 129 2.18 10.26 11.64
C PRO A 129 0.85 10.19 12.41
N ASP A 130 -0.21 10.84 11.91
CA ASP A 130 -1.49 10.97 12.65
C ASP A 130 -2.40 9.74 12.51
N HIS A 131 -1.95 8.69 11.81
CA HIS A 131 -2.73 7.45 11.71
C HIS A 131 -2.72 6.69 13.05
N GLN A 132 -3.89 6.20 13.49
CA GLN A 132 -4.04 5.53 14.79
C GLN A 132 -3.15 4.28 14.98
N ASP A 133 -2.80 3.57 13.89
CA ASP A 133 -1.89 2.43 13.96
C ASP A 133 -0.42 2.87 14.07
N LEU A 134 -0.15 4.18 14.04
CA LEU A 134 1.16 4.80 14.28
C LEU A 134 1.21 5.55 15.62
N ASP A 135 0.20 5.37 16.48
CA ASP A 135 0.18 6.00 17.80
C ASP A 135 1.42 5.63 18.61
N GLY A 136 2.15 6.66 19.06
CA GLY A 136 3.40 6.47 19.80
C GLY A 136 4.63 6.21 18.94
N LEU A 137 4.51 6.19 17.60
CA LEU A 137 5.67 6.16 16.70
C LEU A 137 6.52 7.41 16.90
N THR A 138 7.83 7.20 17.01
CA THR A 138 8.80 8.29 16.97
C THR A 138 9.58 8.22 15.66
N ILE A 139 9.47 9.27 14.84
CA ILE A 139 10.34 9.46 13.68
C ILE A 139 11.64 10.05 14.20
N SER A 140 12.73 9.29 14.12
CA SER A 140 14.03 9.69 14.68
C SER A 140 14.63 10.85 13.91
N LYS A 141 14.51 10.83 12.57
CA LYS A 141 14.93 11.93 11.69
C LYS A 141 13.99 12.03 10.49
N TRP A 142 13.81 13.26 10.04
CA TRP A 142 13.01 13.63 8.88
C TRP A 142 13.76 14.57 7.96
N GLN A 143 13.66 14.34 6.66
CA GLN A 143 14.13 15.28 5.65
C GLN A 143 13.18 15.28 4.46
N ASP A 144 12.77 16.47 4.04
CA ASP A 144 11.99 16.70 2.83
C ASP A 144 12.90 17.29 1.73
N PHE A 145 13.15 16.50 0.69
CA PHE A 145 13.98 16.88 -0.47
C PHE A 145 13.14 17.51 -1.59
N VAL A 146 11.81 17.51 -1.47
CA VAL A 146 10.88 18.03 -2.48
C VAL A 146 10.41 19.44 -2.13
N GLY A 147 9.82 19.61 -0.95
CA GLY A 147 9.22 20.87 -0.51
C GLY A 147 10.00 21.59 0.56
N GLY A 148 10.97 20.93 1.21
CA GLY A 148 11.80 21.49 2.29
C GLY A 148 11.05 21.72 3.60
N ALA A 149 9.94 21.00 3.86
CA ALA A 149 9.18 21.12 5.09
C ALA A 149 9.93 20.54 6.30
N ASN A 150 9.82 21.21 7.46
CA ASN A 150 10.49 20.78 8.68
C ASN A 150 9.74 19.68 9.45
N ASN A 151 8.44 19.51 9.21
CA ASN A 151 7.62 18.53 9.89
C ASN A 151 7.21 17.42 8.93
N PRO A 152 7.13 16.16 9.41
CA PRO A 152 6.65 15.05 8.60
C PRO A 152 5.25 15.28 8.05
N TYR A 153 5.06 14.95 6.79
CA TYR A 153 3.78 14.91 6.09
C TYR A 153 3.88 13.98 4.88
N ASP A 154 2.73 13.59 4.35
CA ASP A 154 2.63 12.80 3.13
C ASP A 154 1.47 13.31 2.27
N ASP A 155 1.77 13.96 1.17
CA ASP A 155 0.79 14.51 0.24
C ASP A 155 0.32 13.48 -0.81
N HIS A 156 1.09 12.43 -1.05
CA HIS A 156 0.72 11.31 -1.92
C HIS A 156 0.01 10.18 -1.15
N GLY A 157 0.61 9.69 -0.05
CA GLY A 157 0.09 8.61 0.81
C GLY A 157 0.84 7.27 0.69
N HIS A 158 1.66 7.09 -0.35
CA HIS A 158 2.40 5.85 -0.57
C HIS A 158 3.39 5.57 0.56
N GLY A 159 4.18 6.56 0.96
CA GLY A 159 5.14 6.43 2.05
C GLY A 159 4.50 6.09 3.40
N THR A 160 3.31 6.66 3.68
CA THR A 160 2.51 6.30 4.86
C THR A 160 2.10 4.84 4.83
N SER A 161 1.65 4.35 3.67
CA SER A 161 1.26 2.94 3.49
C SER A 161 2.46 2.01 3.68
N MET A 162 3.60 2.35 3.11
CA MET A 162 4.84 1.57 3.26
C MET A 162 5.35 1.58 4.71
N ALA A 163 5.38 2.75 5.36
CA ALA A 163 5.74 2.82 6.76
C ALA A 163 4.82 1.95 7.65
N GLY A 164 3.52 1.89 7.34
CA GLY A 164 2.57 1.03 8.04
C GLY A 164 2.93 -0.45 8.00
N ILE A 165 3.34 -0.98 6.85
CA ILE A 165 3.80 -2.39 6.72
C ILE A 165 5.02 -2.64 7.61
N LEU A 166 5.90 -1.64 7.78
CA LEU A 166 7.10 -1.79 8.61
C LEU A 166 6.83 -1.62 10.10
N VAL A 167 6.12 -0.53 10.50
CA VAL A 167 6.13 -0.06 11.90
C VAL A 167 4.76 0.07 12.56
N ALA A 168 3.65 -0.24 11.91
CA ALA A 168 2.34 -0.15 12.53
C ALA A 168 2.25 -1.04 13.79
N ASP A 169 1.59 -0.53 14.84
CA ASP A 169 1.37 -1.25 16.12
C ASP A 169 -0.06 -1.05 16.63
N GLY A 170 -1.03 -1.10 15.71
CA GLY A 170 -2.46 -0.98 15.98
C GLY A 170 -3.24 -2.18 15.45
N TRP A 171 -4.23 -1.92 14.63
CA TRP A 171 -4.95 -2.95 13.87
C TRP A 171 -4.03 -3.65 12.85
N MET A 172 -3.30 -2.84 12.07
CA MET A 172 -2.21 -3.38 11.27
C MET A 172 -1.00 -3.61 12.17
N LYS A 173 -0.28 -4.71 11.91
CA LYS A 173 0.90 -5.14 12.64
C LYS A 173 2.10 -5.08 11.72
N GLY A 174 2.95 -4.11 11.94
CA GLY A 174 4.21 -3.96 11.23
C GLY A 174 5.14 -5.16 11.45
N ILE A 175 6.05 -5.35 10.53
CA ILE A 175 7.03 -6.44 10.59
C ILE A 175 8.09 -6.15 11.65
N ALA A 176 8.51 -4.89 11.79
CA ALA A 176 9.55 -4.46 12.71
C ALA A 176 9.13 -3.16 13.45
N PRO A 177 8.12 -3.20 14.34
CA PRO A 177 7.50 -2.01 14.91
C PRO A 177 8.39 -1.23 15.88
N LYS A 178 9.59 -1.70 16.21
CA LYS A 178 10.51 -1.05 17.15
C LYS A 178 11.84 -0.61 16.51
N VAL A 179 11.89 -0.57 15.19
CA VAL A 179 13.04 0.05 14.50
C VAL A 179 13.13 1.53 14.81
N GLU A 180 14.33 2.07 14.75
CA GLU A 180 14.57 3.50 14.71
C GLU A 180 14.29 4.00 13.28
N LEU A 181 13.20 4.77 13.08
CA LEU A 181 12.72 5.15 11.76
C LEU A 181 13.27 6.50 11.32
N LEU A 182 13.95 6.51 10.17
CA LEU A 182 14.29 7.70 9.41
C LEU A 182 13.35 7.79 8.21
N VAL A 183 12.90 8.99 7.87
CA VAL A 183 12.03 9.22 6.71
C VAL A 183 12.60 10.32 5.83
N ALA A 184 12.92 9.98 4.59
CA ALA A 184 13.38 10.88 3.54
C ALA A 184 12.29 11.03 2.47
N LYS A 185 11.60 12.18 2.44
CA LYS A 185 10.63 12.47 1.39
C LYS A 185 11.35 12.88 0.11
N ALA A 186 11.36 11.97 -0.88
CA ALA A 186 11.95 12.15 -2.20
C ALA A 186 10.93 12.16 -3.35
N LEU A 187 9.67 11.72 -3.07
CA LEU A 187 8.59 11.72 -4.06
C LEU A 187 7.61 12.85 -3.79
N ALA A 188 7.16 13.51 -4.86
CA ALA A 188 6.17 14.58 -4.83
C ALA A 188 4.74 14.05 -4.70
N GLU A 189 3.74 14.96 -4.61
CA GLU A 189 2.30 14.66 -4.51
C GLU A 189 1.78 13.72 -5.61
N ASN A 190 2.39 13.76 -6.78
CA ASN A 190 2.01 12.88 -7.90
C ASN A 190 2.71 11.50 -7.87
N GLY A 191 3.45 11.19 -6.82
CA GLY A 191 4.17 9.92 -6.66
C GLY A 191 5.46 9.80 -7.48
N THR A 192 5.94 10.88 -8.11
CA THR A 192 7.18 10.88 -8.88
C THR A 192 8.30 11.64 -8.17
N GLY A 193 9.55 11.27 -8.45
CA GLY A 193 10.75 11.96 -7.98
C GLY A 193 11.82 12.00 -9.05
N ASP A 194 12.65 13.03 -9.01
CA ASP A 194 13.85 13.07 -9.85
C ASP A 194 14.91 12.11 -9.31
N ASP A 195 15.60 11.40 -10.19
CA ASP A 195 16.61 10.40 -9.85
C ASP A 195 17.73 10.99 -8.97
N THR A 196 18.13 12.25 -9.22
CA THR A 196 19.10 12.96 -8.39
C THR A 196 18.59 13.28 -6.98
N VAL A 197 17.30 13.58 -6.83
CA VAL A 197 16.66 13.80 -5.52
C VAL A 197 16.60 12.50 -4.72
N VAL A 198 16.30 11.40 -5.38
CA VAL A 198 16.33 10.06 -4.75
C VAL A 198 17.76 9.72 -4.33
N ALA A 199 18.77 10.01 -5.15
CA ALA A 199 20.17 9.81 -4.79
C ALA A 199 20.57 10.61 -3.54
N GLU A 200 20.21 11.90 -3.48
CA GLU A 200 20.46 12.76 -2.31
C GLU A 200 19.77 12.22 -1.04
N ALA A 201 18.57 11.67 -1.19
CA ALA A 201 17.84 11.05 -0.07
C ALA A 201 18.52 9.76 0.42
N ILE A 202 19.02 8.92 -0.48
CA ILE A 202 19.82 7.72 -0.13
C ILE A 202 21.10 8.12 0.61
N ASP A 203 21.83 9.10 0.09
CA ASP A 203 23.04 9.61 0.73
C ASP A 203 22.75 10.15 2.14
N TRP A 204 21.67 10.91 2.30
CA TRP A 204 21.24 11.39 3.61
C TRP A 204 20.91 10.26 4.58
N CYS A 205 20.23 9.19 4.12
CA CYS A 205 19.98 8.01 4.96
C CYS A 205 21.28 7.39 5.47
N ALA A 206 22.26 7.23 4.57
CA ALA A 206 23.57 6.68 4.91
C ALA A 206 24.33 7.58 5.91
N GLU A 207 24.38 8.89 5.66
CA GLU A 207 25.02 9.88 6.53
C GLU A 207 24.36 9.98 7.92
N ASN A 208 23.08 9.59 8.03
CA ASN A 208 22.34 9.63 9.27
C ASN A 208 22.29 8.30 10.03
N GLY A 209 23.07 7.31 9.59
CA GLY A 209 23.31 6.06 10.31
C GLY A 209 22.26 4.99 10.07
N ALA A 210 21.62 4.99 8.90
CA ALA A 210 20.76 3.89 8.50
C ALA A 210 21.55 2.58 8.40
N HIS A 211 21.01 1.51 8.97
CA HIS A 211 21.47 0.15 8.72
C HIS A 211 20.82 -0.44 7.47
N ILE A 212 19.59 0.01 7.19
CA ILE A 212 18.77 -0.45 6.06
C ILE A 212 18.13 0.76 5.39
N ILE A 213 18.13 0.78 4.07
CA ILE A 213 17.41 1.74 3.23
C ILE A 213 16.36 1.00 2.42
N SER A 214 15.10 1.40 2.57
CA SER A 214 13.95 0.84 1.84
C SER A 214 13.56 1.75 0.68
N LEU A 215 13.63 1.23 -0.54
CA LEU A 215 13.33 1.94 -1.78
C LEU A 215 12.10 1.30 -2.44
N SER A 216 10.91 1.63 -1.94
CA SER A 216 9.64 1.20 -2.51
C SER A 216 9.30 2.01 -3.77
N LEU A 217 10.29 2.22 -4.62
CA LEU A 217 10.24 3.04 -5.82
C LEU A 217 11.19 2.45 -6.88
N GLY A 218 10.99 2.84 -8.12
CA GLY A 218 11.89 2.47 -9.20
C GLY A 218 11.53 3.19 -10.50
N GLY A 219 12.52 3.33 -11.37
CA GLY A 219 12.36 3.87 -12.71
C GLY A 219 12.64 2.80 -13.76
N ALA A 220 12.19 3.03 -14.99
CA ALA A 220 12.50 2.16 -16.11
C ALA A 220 14.03 1.95 -16.22
N PRO A 221 14.50 0.73 -16.52
CA PRO A 221 15.91 0.45 -16.71
C PRO A 221 16.50 1.42 -17.72
N GLY A 222 17.63 2.03 -17.38
CA GLY A 222 18.29 2.96 -18.29
C GLY A 222 18.70 2.24 -19.57
N ILE A 223 18.21 2.69 -20.71
CA ILE A 223 18.48 2.11 -22.04
C ILE A 223 19.99 2.18 -22.41
N LEU A 224 20.76 2.99 -21.70
CA LEU A 224 22.20 3.16 -21.93
C LEU A 224 22.97 3.09 -20.62
N PRO A 225 24.12 2.36 -20.58
CA PRO A 225 24.96 2.23 -19.38
C PRO A 225 25.68 3.53 -19.01
N PHE A 226 25.38 4.64 -19.67
CA PHE A 226 25.98 5.95 -19.44
C PHE A 226 24.87 6.95 -19.15
N ASN A 227 24.78 7.37 -17.89
CA ASN A 227 23.98 8.51 -17.52
C ASN A 227 24.64 9.78 -18.10
N PHE A 228 24.06 10.36 -19.16
CA PHE A 228 24.50 11.65 -19.70
C PHE A 228 24.01 12.83 -18.87
N GLY A 229 23.32 12.55 -17.74
CA GLY A 229 22.95 13.57 -16.76
C GLY A 229 24.17 14.11 -16.02
N THR A 230 24.08 15.34 -15.55
CA THR A 230 25.16 16.01 -14.79
C THR A 230 25.09 15.72 -13.28
N GLY A 231 24.19 14.83 -12.83
CA GLY A 231 23.96 14.48 -11.43
C GLY A 231 24.28 13.02 -11.10
N ARG A 232 24.44 12.74 -9.80
CA ARG A 232 24.54 11.40 -9.24
C ARG A 232 23.19 10.69 -9.39
N SER A 233 23.18 9.41 -9.78
CA SER A 233 21.97 8.61 -9.91
C SER A 233 21.63 7.87 -8.62
N SER A 234 20.36 7.50 -8.46
CA SER A 234 19.91 6.62 -7.36
C SER A 234 20.60 5.26 -7.37
N ALA A 235 20.90 4.71 -8.55
CA ALA A 235 21.68 3.50 -8.72
C ALA A 235 23.08 3.63 -8.09
N GLN A 236 23.81 4.70 -8.41
CA GLN A 236 25.13 4.96 -7.84
C GLN A 236 25.07 5.17 -6.33
N ALA A 237 24.07 5.91 -5.84
CA ALA A 237 23.90 6.12 -4.40
C ALA A 237 23.59 4.83 -3.64
N ALA A 238 22.74 3.97 -4.22
CA ALA A 238 22.42 2.66 -3.67
C ALA A 238 23.64 1.73 -3.64
N GLU A 239 24.43 1.71 -4.70
CA GLU A 239 25.68 0.93 -4.78
C GLU A 239 26.71 1.37 -3.72
N ASP A 240 26.96 2.68 -3.58
CA ASP A 240 27.86 3.23 -2.57
C ASP A 240 27.38 2.95 -1.14
N ALA A 241 26.07 2.99 -0.89
CA ALA A 241 25.49 2.63 0.40
C ALA A 241 25.75 1.15 0.73
N MET A 242 25.54 0.25 -0.25
CA MET A 242 25.82 -1.18 -0.10
C MET A 242 27.31 -1.46 0.11
N GLU A 243 28.20 -0.77 -0.60
CA GLU A 243 29.65 -0.85 -0.39
C GLU A 243 30.05 -0.42 1.02
N SER A 244 29.30 0.52 1.62
CA SER A 244 29.47 0.95 3.00
C SER A 244 28.87 -0.03 4.03
N GLY A 245 28.21 -1.11 3.58
CA GLY A 245 27.60 -2.14 4.42
C GLY A 245 26.17 -1.84 4.86
N ILE A 246 25.52 -0.86 4.24
CA ILE A 246 24.12 -0.55 4.47
C ILE A 246 23.28 -1.41 3.53
N PHE A 247 22.29 -2.14 4.07
CA PHE A 247 21.41 -2.95 3.26
C PHE A 247 20.43 -2.05 2.47
N VAL A 248 20.48 -2.10 1.15
CA VAL A 248 19.52 -1.42 0.29
C VAL A 248 18.58 -2.46 -0.31
N ILE A 249 17.28 -2.30 -0.03
CA ILE A 249 16.22 -3.16 -0.53
C ILE A 249 15.35 -2.34 -1.49
N ALA A 250 15.13 -2.85 -2.71
CA ALA A 250 14.40 -2.12 -3.74
C ALA A 250 13.31 -2.96 -4.41
N ALA A 251 12.28 -2.28 -4.91
CA ALA A 251 11.17 -2.88 -5.62
C ALA A 251 11.58 -3.30 -7.05
N ALA A 252 11.18 -4.51 -7.46
CA ALA A 252 11.46 -5.00 -8.81
C ALA A 252 10.80 -4.16 -9.91
N GLY A 253 9.67 -3.53 -9.61
CA GLY A 253 8.84 -2.80 -10.56
C GLY A 253 7.47 -3.43 -10.71
N ASN A 254 6.54 -2.69 -11.35
CA ASN A 254 5.14 -3.06 -11.46
C ASN A 254 4.65 -3.07 -12.92
N ASP A 255 5.53 -3.34 -13.86
CA ASP A 255 5.26 -3.38 -15.30
C ASP A 255 5.20 -4.80 -15.86
N GLY A 256 5.04 -5.82 -15.00
CA GLY A 256 4.95 -7.23 -15.39
C GLY A 256 3.84 -7.56 -16.37
N GLY A 257 3.85 -8.78 -16.86
CA GLY A 257 2.88 -9.26 -17.86
C GLY A 257 3.19 -8.75 -19.26
N SER A 258 2.19 -8.17 -19.94
CA SER A 258 2.34 -7.70 -21.32
C SER A 258 3.11 -6.38 -21.45
N ASP A 259 3.28 -5.66 -20.37
CA ASP A 259 3.91 -4.34 -20.33
C ASP A 259 5.35 -4.41 -19.83
N ASP A 260 5.85 -5.61 -19.48
CA ASP A 260 7.20 -5.87 -19.00
C ASP A 260 8.25 -5.37 -20.02
N ASP A 261 9.11 -4.45 -19.58
CA ASP A 261 10.15 -3.83 -20.40
C ASP A 261 11.41 -4.67 -20.51
N GLY A 262 11.44 -5.83 -19.83
CA GLY A 262 12.42 -6.91 -19.99
C GLY A 262 13.51 -6.96 -18.93
N ASP A 263 13.44 -6.18 -17.86
CA ASP A 263 14.28 -6.34 -16.65
C ASP A 263 13.60 -5.65 -15.44
N VAL A 264 14.13 -5.87 -14.24
CA VAL A 264 13.69 -5.18 -13.03
C VAL A 264 14.06 -3.71 -13.05
N ALA A 265 13.28 -2.88 -12.36
CA ALA A 265 13.47 -1.43 -12.28
C ALA A 265 14.82 -1.04 -11.64
N THR A 266 15.30 0.16 -11.94
CA THR A 266 16.45 0.77 -11.26
C THR A 266 15.98 1.49 -9.99
N PRO A 267 16.68 1.36 -8.79
CA PRO A 267 18.00 0.75 -8.58
C PRO A 267 17.99 -0.76 -8.23
N CYS A 268 16.86 -1.46 -8.30
CA CYS A 268 16.76 -2.91 -8.04
C CYS A 268 17.70 -3.73 -8.95
N SER A 269 17.92 -3.26 -10.18
CA SER A 269 18.80 -3.87 -11.17
C SER A 269 20.29 -3.89 -10.77
N GLU A 270 20.70 -3.07 -9.80
CA GLU A 270 22.10 -3.01 -9.37
C GLU A 270 22.53 -4.28 -8.64
N THR A 271 23.76 -4.70 -8.89
CA THR A 271 24.28 -6.02 -8.44
C THR A 271 24.18 -6.20 -6.93
N ALA A 272 24.59 -5.20 -6.16
CA ALA A 272 24.62 -5.28 -4.71
C ALA A 272 23.23 -5.17 -4.06
N VAL A 273 22.29 -4.41 -4.66
CA VAL A 273 20.95 -4.15 -4.12
C VAL A 273 20.15 -5.46 -4.00
N ILE A 274 19.39 -5.61 -2.92
CA ILE A 274 18.44 -6.72 -2.76
C ILE A 274 17.14 -6.33 -3.47
N CYS A 275 16.86 -7.02 -4.56
CA CYS A 275 15.71 -6.78 -5.43
C CYS A 275 14.54 -7.70 -5.08
N VAL A 276 13.35 -7.13 -4.90
CA VAL A 276 12.20 -7.86 -4.42
C VAL A 276 11.06 -7.85 -5.42
N GLY A 277 10.71 -9.02 -5.93
CA GLY A 277 9.51 -9.27 -6.73
C GLY A 277 8.29 -9.55 -5.86
N GLY A 278 7.14 -9.76 -6.50
CA GLY A 278 5.84 -9.85 -5.85
C GLY A 278 5.14 -11.20 -5.95
N VAL A 279 4.43 -11.58 -4.85
CA VAL A 279 3.52 -12.74 -4.84
C VAL A 279 2.11 -12.36 -4.39
N THR A 280 1.16 -13.19 -4.81
CA THR A 280 -0.24 -13.19 -4.37
C THR A 280 -0.40 -13.85 -3.00
N GLN A 281 -1.59 -13.78 -2.41
CA GLN A 281 -1.93 -14.47 -1.15
C GLN A 281 -1.79 -15.99 -1.21
N SER A 282 -1.80 -16.59 -2.40
CA SER A 282 -1.56 -18.03 -2.57
C SER A 282 -0.06 -18.37 -2.67
N GLY A 283 0.84 -17.39 -2.59
CA GLY A 283 2.27 -17.56 -2.82
C GLY A 283 2.65 -17.74 -4.29
N SER A 284 1.72 -17.55 -5.24
CA SER A 284 2.01 -17.54 -6.67
C SER A 284 2.63 -16.21 -7.09
N HIS A 285 3.41 -16.18 -8.15
CA HIS A 285 3.91 -14.93 -8.73
C HIS A 285 2.75 -13.96 -9.00
N TRP A 286 2.90 -12.71 -8.63
CA TRP A 286 1.96 -11.65 -8.96
C TRP A 286 2.24 -11.14 -10.38
N GLU A 287 1.24 -11.22 -11.27
CA GLU A 287 1.40 -10.89 -12.70
C GLU A 287 1.91 -9.45 -12.94
N GLY A 288 1.63 -8.53 -12.01
CA GLY A 288 2.12 -7.15 -12.10
C GLY A 288 3.59 -6.97 -11.71
N SER A 289 4.27 -7.98 -11.14
CA SER A 289 5.69 -7.87 -10.77
C SER A 289 6.57 -7.91 -12.00
N SER A 290 7.51 -6.95 -12.13
CA SER A 290 8.53 -6.97 -13.18
C SER A 290 9.38 -8.22 -13.10
N VAL A 291 9.86 -8.72 -14.24
CA VAL A 291 10.62 -9.96 -14.43
C VAL A 291 12.08 -9.64 -14.69
N GLY A 292 13.00 -10.39 -14.07
CA GLY A 292 14.43 -10.15 -14.22
C GLY A 292 14.98 -10.65 -15.56
N ASP A 293 15.95 -9.95 -16.14
CA ASP A 293 16.81 -10.45 -17.23
C ASP A 293 18.22 -10.76 -16.71
N ASN A 294 18.46 -12.03 -16.39
CA ASN A 294 19.73 -12.48 -15.83
C ASN A 294 20.73 -12.96 -16.88
N ASN A 295 20.35 -12.94 -18.14
CA ASN A 295 21.16 -13.43 -19.26
C ASN A 295 22.10 -12.38 -19.85
N GLY A 296 22.07 -11.14 -19.34
CA GLY A 296 22.94 -10.05 -19.78
C GLY A 296 22.50 -9.44 -21.10
N ARG A 297 21.19 -9.16 -21.25
CA ARG A 297 20.67 -8.46 -22.41
C ARG A 297 20.91 -6.96 -22.31
N ILE A 298 21.86 -6.42 -23.09
CA ILE A 298 21.82 -5.00 -23.47
C ILE A 298 21.59 -4.90 -24.97
N TRP A 299 20.49 -4.36 -25.36
CA TRP A 299 20.32 -3.85 -26.71
C TRP A 299 20.74 -2.36 -26.75
N PRO A 300 21.56 -1.88 -27.71
CA PRO A 300 22.10 -2.59 -28.89
C PRO A 300 23.52 -3.17 -28.72
N LEU A 301 24.11 -3.14 -27.53
CA LEU A 301 25.50 -3.59 -27.31
C LEU A 301 25.51 -4.84 -26.41
N PRO A 302 25.88 -6.02 -26.92
CA PRO A 302 25.92 -7.24 -26.10
C PRO A 302 27.18 -7.28 -25.23
N ILE A 303 27.28 -6.38 -24.25
CA ILE A 303 28.48 -6.22 -23.42
C ILE A 303 28.20 -6.45 -21.93
N LEU A 304 26.99 -6.78 -21.51
CA LEU A 304 26.78 -7.16 -20.13
C LEU A 304 27.08 -8.63 -19.89
N THR A 305 27.87 -8.85 -18.86
CA THR A 305 28.03 -10.17 -18.28
C THR A 305 26.71 -10.62 -17.67
N PRO A 306 26.30 -11.89 -17.87
CA PRO A 306 25.14 -12.45 -17.16
C PRO A 306 25.31 -12.25 -15.65
N ARG A 307 24.21 -11.97 -14.96
CA ARG A 307 24.20 -11.99 -13.50
C ARG A 307 24.47 -13.40 -12.99
N SER A 308 25.19 -13.52 -11.88
CA SER A 308 25.50 -14.81 -11.25
C SER A 308 24.95 -14.85 -9.83
N ASP A 309 24.75 -16.05 -9.32
CA ASP A 309 24.36 -16.23 -7.91
C ASP A 309 25.41 -15.62 -6.96
N PRO A 310 25.00 -14.97 -5.86
CA PRO A 310 23.63 -14.75 -5.38
C PRO A 310 23.01 -13.41 -5.88
N HIS A 311 23.44 -12.85 -7.01
CA HIS A 311 23.10 -11.49 -7.48
C HIS A 311 22.12 -11.48 -8.65
N LYS A 312 21.48 -12.60 -8.96
CA LYS A 312 20.41 -12.66 -9.95
C LYS A 312 19.16 -11.92 -9.46
N LYS A 313 18.40 -11.33 -10.39
CA LYS A 313 17.23 -10.50 -10.12
C LYS A 313 15.90 -11.12 -10.57
N PRO A 314 14.82 -10.92 -9.78
CA PRO A 314 14.86 -10.46 -8.38
C PRO A 314 15.57 -11.52 -7.50
N GLU A 315 16.13 -11.15 -6.34
CA GLU A 315 16.69 -12.14 -5.43
C GLU A 315 15.61 -13.04 -4.83
N LEU A 316 14.48 -12.45 -4.45
CA LEU A 316 13.37 -13.18 -3.83
C LEU A 316 12.05 -12.47 -4.12
N VAL A 317 10.97 -13.13 -3.75
CA VAL A 317 9.63 -12.55 -3.80
C VAL A 317 9.02 -12.46 -2.39
N ALA A 318 8.12 -11.49 -2.20
CA ALA A 318 7.40 -11.25 -0.97
C ALA A 318 5.96 -10.77 -1.26
N PRO A 319 5.06 -10.63 -0.26
CA PRO A 319 3.67 -10.22 -0.48
C PRO A 319 3.51 -8.92 -1.27
N ALA A 320 2.74 -8.94 -2.36
CA ALA A 320 2.57 -7.80 -3.27
C ALA A 320 1.14 -7.54 -3.73
N GLU A 321 0.26 -8.54 -3.78
CA GLU A 321 -1.12 -8.38 -4.23
C GLU A 321 -2.09 -8.29 -3.07
N SER A 322 -2.99 -7.32 -3.09
CA SER A 322 -4.01 -7.14 -2.04
C SER A 322 -3.44 -7.08 -0.62
N VAL A 323 -2.30 -6.41 -0.46
CA VAL A 323 -1.64 -6.21 0.83
C VAL A 323 -2.41 -5.19 1.65
N ALA A 324 -2.70 -5.51 2.91
CA ALA A 324 -3.34 -4.58 3.83
C ALA A 324 -2.39 -3.43 4.20
N VAL A 325 -2.83 -2.19 3.98
CA VAL A 325 -2.05 -0.99 4.25
C VAL A 325 -2.87 0.05 5.01
N ILE A 326 -2.17 0.92 5.73
CA ILE A 326 -2.73 2.14 6.31
C ILE A 326 -2.71 3.26 5.27
N ASN A 327 -3.69 4.16 5.32
CA ASN A 327 -3.79 5.32 4.43
C ASN A 327 -3.53 6.62 5.17
N LYS A 328 -3.01 7.62 4.48
CA LYS A 328 -2.76 8.95 5.05
C LYS A 328 -4.02 9.64 5.60
N GLU A 329 -5.21 9.23 5.18
CA GLU A 329 -6.50 9.73 5.66
C GLU A 329 -6.98 9.05 6.97
N GLY A 330 -6.17 8.20 7.60
CA GLY A 330 -6.52 7.49 8.83
C GLY A 330 -7.40 6.26 8.63
N THR A 331 -7.42 5.70 7.42
CA THR A 331 -8.18 4.51 7.03
C THR A 331 -7.26 3.37 6.60
N TRP A 332 -7.84 2.24 6.21
CA TRP A 332 -7.13 1.08 5.69
C TRP A 332 -7.65 0.69 4.31
N SER A 333 -6.79 0.12 3.51
CA SER A 333 -7.15 -0.44 2.19
C SER A 333 -6.30 -1.67 1.88
N LEU A 334 -6.59 -2.27 0.73
CA LEU A 334 -5.71 -3.23 0.08
C LEU A 334 -4.96 -2.51 -1.04
N SER A 335 -3.69 -2.83 -1.21
CA SER A 335 -2.81 -2.26 -2.23
C SER A 335 -2.03 -3.35 -2.94
N ASP A 336 -1.75 -3.14 -4.21
CA ASP A 336 -0.93 -4.01 -5.03
C ASP A 336 0.39 -3.30 -5.36
N GLY A 337 1.50 -4.02 -5.33
CA GLY A 337 2.80 -3.49 -5.75
C GLY A 337 3.99 -4.18 -5.10
N THR A 338 5.08 -4.30 -5.86
CA THR A 338 6.39 -4.74 -5.35
C THR A 338 6.96 -3.78 -4.29
N SER A 339 6.39 -2.57 -4.19
CA SER A 339 6.63 -1.63 -3.08
C SER A 339 6.34 -2.26 -1.72
N ALA A 340 5.19 -2.94 -1.58
CA ALA A 340 4.84 -3.65 -0.35
C ALA A 340 5.82 -4.81 -0.07
N ALA A 341 6.13 -5.60 -1.10
CA ALA A 341 7.07 -6.70 -1.01
C ALA A 341 8.45 -6.24 -0.50
N THR A 342 8.93 -5.09 -0.98
CA THR A 342 10.18 -4.46 -0.52
C THR A 342 10.17 -4.20 0.97
N VAL A 343 9.06 -3.70 1.51
CA VAL A 343 8.96 -3.38 2.94
C VAL A 343 8.91 -4.65 3.80
N TYR A 344 8.27 -5.72 3.33
CA TYR A 344 8.31 -7.00 4.02
C TYR A 344 9.75 -7.53 4.15
N VAL A 345 10.55 -7.44 3.08
CA VAL A 345 11.96 -7.83 3.12
C VAL A 345 12.77 -6.86 3.97
N THR A 346 12.52 -5.56 3.90
CA THR A 346 13.12 -4.55 4.79
C THR A 346 12.91 -4.91 6.26
N GLY A 347 11.68 -5.26 6.63
CA GLY A 347 11.36 -5.72 7.98
C GLY A 347 12.08 -7.01 8.34
N ALA A 348 12.13 -7.99 7.44
CA ALA A 348 12.84 -9.26 7.67
C ALA A 348 14.34 -9.03 7.94
N ILE A 349 15.00 -8.18 7.16
CA ILE A 349 16.41 -7.82 7.40
C ILE A 349 16.54 -7.05 8.72
N ALA A 350 15.59 -6.20 9.11
CA ALA A 350 15.61 -5.54 10.41
C ALA A 350 15.53 -6.54 11.58
N LEU A 351 14.69 -7.58 11.47
CA LEU A 351 14.64 -8.65 12.47
C LEU A 351 15.94 -9.45 12.50
N LEU A 352 16.53 -9.74 11.34
CA LEU A 352 17.83 -10.40 11.24
C LEU A 352 18.93 -9.58 11.93
N LEU A 353 19.02 -8.28 11.68
CA LEU A 353 20.02 -7.39 12.29
C LEU A 353 19.79 -7.18 13.79
N GLN A 354 18.53 -7.21 14.27
CA GLN A 354 18.27 -7.24 15.72
C GLN A 354 18.87 -8.49 16.38
N ASN A 355 18.77 -9.63 15.70
CA ASN A 355 19.28 -10.91 16.20
C ASN A 355 20.80 -11.02 16.02
N ASN A 356 21.35 -10.43 14.98
CA ASN A 356 22.76 -10.49 14.57
C ASN A 356 23.33 -9.08 14.34
N PRO A 357 23.55 -8.27 15.39
CA PRO A 357 23.97 -6.87 15.27
C PRO A 357 25.34 -6.70 14.59
N GLU A 358 26.18 -7.71 14.59
CA GLU A 358 27.49 -7.71 13.92
C GLU A 358 27.39 -7.66 12.39
N LEU A 359 26.24 -7.96 11.81
CA LEU A 359 25.98 -7.86 10.36
C LEU A 359 25.76 -6.40 9.93
N ALA A 360 25.32 -5.53 10.85
CA ALA A 360 25.05 -4.13 10.55
C ALA A 360 26.34 -3.36 10.26
N ALA A 361 26.22 -2.31 9.41
CA ALA A 361 27.32 -1.40 9.12
C ALA A 361 27.88 -0.80 10.42
N ASN A 362 29.18 -0.92 10.63
CA ASN A 362 29.87 -0.42 11.83
C ASN A 362 30.98 0.62 11.48
N GLY A 363 30.98 1.11 10.24
CA GLY A 363 31.97 2.09 9.73
C GLY A 363 33.37 1.51 9.49
N THR A 364 33.55 0.19 9.57
CA THR A 364 34.79 -0.49 9.20
C THR A 364 34.70 -1.05 7.78
N GLN A 365 35.83 -1.19 7.08
CA GLN A 365 35.88 -1.81 5.75
C GLN A 365 35.55 -3.30 5.85
N ASP A 366 34.93 -3.84 4.79
CA ASP A 366 34.50 -5.23 4.55
C ASP A 366 33.01 -5.54 4.87
N ASN A 367 32.16 -4.54 5.07
CA ASN A 367 30.74 -4.77 5.33
C ASN A 367 29.98 -5.36 4.13
N ILE A 368 30.49 -5.22 2.89
CA ILE A 368 29.90 -5.87 1.70
C ILE A 368 29.91 -7.40 1.83
N ALA A 369 30.84 -7.98 2.57
CA ALA A 369 30.87 -9.41 2.81
C ALA A 369 29.67 -9.89 3.64
N ASN A 370 29.20 -9.09 4.61
CA ASN A 370 28.01 -9.40 5.39
C ASN A 370 26.75 -9.37 4.49
N ILE A 371 26.68 -8.40 3.58
CA ILE A 371 25.57 -8.29 2.63
C ILE A 371 25.54 -9.51 1.70
N ASN A 372 26.67 -9.90 1.14
CA ASN A 372 26.77 -11.08 0.30
C ASN A 372 26.41 -12.36 1.08
N GLN A 373 26.80 -12.47 2.34
CA GLN A 373 26.43 -13.58 3.20
C GLN A 373 24.91 -13.63 3.43
N VAL A 374 24.26 -12.48 3.64
CA VAL A 374 22.81 -12.42 3.79
C VAL A 374 22.11 -12.78 2.48
N LYS A 375 22.64 -12.35 1.32
CA LYS A 375 22.11 -12.77 0.01
C LYS A 375 22.24 -14.28 -0.22
N GLU A 376 23.33 -14.90 0.23
CA GLU A 376 23.49 -16.36 0.21
C GLU A 376 22.48 -17.06 1.13
N TRP A 377 22.18 -16.48 2.31
CA TRP A 377 21.11 -17.03 3.18
C TRP A 377 19.74 -16.86 2.55
N ILE A 378 19.45 -15.72 1.88
CA ILE A 378 18.20 -15.54 1.12
C ILE A 378 18.08 -16.63 0.05
N GLU A 379 19.13 -16.90 -0.72
CA GLU A 379 19.18 -17.99 -1.71
C GLU A 379 18.84 -19.36 -1.10
N GLN A 380 19.41 -19.65 0.09
CA GLN A 380 19.28 -20.95 0.74
C GLN A 380 17.96 -21.17 1.47
N THR A 381 17.31 -20.07 1.93
CA THR A 381 16.17 -20.15 2.86
C THR A 381 14.85 -19.73 2.22
N SER A 382 14.87 -19.05 1.09
CA SER A 382 13.64 -18.71 0.37
C SER A 382 12.93 -19.97 -0.10
N LEU A 383 11.60 -20.01 0.01
CA LEU A 383 10.79 -21.16 -0.37
C LEU A 383 10.58 -21.18 -1.90
N PRO A 384 11.21 -22.09 -2.63
CA PRO A 384 11.04 -22.17 -4.06
C PRO A 384 9.63 -22.65 -4.43
N ARG A 385 9.11 -22.24 -5.58
CA ARG A 385 7.85 -22.81 -6.11
C ARG A 385 8.05 -24.27 -6.54
N PRO A 386 6.96 -25.07 -6.60
CA PRO A 386 7.07 -26.47 -7.02
C PRO A 386 7.81 -26.62 -8.35
N THR A 387 8.80 -27.52 -8.42
CA THR A 387 9.65 -27.79 -9.60
C THR A 387 10.68 -26.71 -9.96
N GLN A 388 10.82 -25.65 -9.17
CA GLN A 388 11.88 -24.66 -9.37
C GLN A 388 13.25 -25.28 -8.99
N GLU A 389 14.23 -25.15 -9.88
CA GLU A 389 15.62 -25.52 -9.65
C GLU A 389 16.49 -24.27 -9.74
N GLY A 390 17.03 -23.81 -8.59
CA GLY A 390 17.84 -22.60 -8.52
C GLY A 390 17.02 -21.32 -8.73
N HIS A 391 17.64 -20.29 -9.29
CA HIS A 391 17.02 -19.00 -9.53
C HIS A 391 16.03 -19.04 -10.70
N ASP A 392 14.93 -18.27 -10.56
CA ASP A 392 13.88 -18.07 -11.56
C ASP A 392 13.69 -16.57 -11.81
N ASP A 393 13.53 -16.14 -13.07
CA ASP A 393 13.49 -14.71 -13.43
C ASP A 393 12.20 -14.00 -12.93
N GLU A 394 11.12 -14.74 -12.64
CA GLU A 394 9.87 -14.20 -12.03
C GLU A 394 9.85 -14.31 -10.51
N TYR A 395 10.47 -15.38 -9.96
CA TYR A 395 10.28 -15.78 -8.57
C TYR A 395 11.56 -15.67 -7.70
N GLY A 396 12.67 -15.25 -8.31
CA GLY A 396 13.95 -15.20 -7.62
C GLY A 396 14.41 -16.57 -7.13
N TYR A 397 15.03 -16.63 -5.98
CA TYR A 397 15.34 -17.91 -5.30
C TYR A 397 14.12 -18.52 -4.58
N GLY A 398 13.05 -17.70 -4.38
CA GLY A 398 11.82 -18.17 -3.75
C GLY A 398 11.13 -17.10 -2.93
N LEU A 399 10.08 -17.51 -2.24
CA LEU A 399 9.29 -16.68 -1.33
C LEU A 399 10.02 -16.50 0.00
N LEU A 400 10.08 -15.27 0.49
CA LEU A 400 10.62 -14.90 1.80
C LEU A 400 10.11 -15.81 2.91
N GLN A 401 11.04 -16.36 3.72
CA GLN A 401 10.77 -17.14 4.93
C GLN A 401 11.58 -16.57 6.09
N ILE A 402 10.96 -15.70 6.89
CA ILE A 402 11.66 -14.91 7.92
C ILE A 402 12.31 -15.81 8.96
N LYS A 403 11.57 -16.82 9.44
CA LYS A 403 12.12 -17.74 10.44
C LYS A 403 13.34 -18.49 9.90
N ALA A 404 13.25 -19.05 8.71
CA ALA A 404 14.35 -19.78 8.10
C ALA A 404 15.58 -18.90 7.86
N LEU A 405 15.37 -17.62 7.46
CA LEU A 405 16.45 -16.65 7.29
C LEU A 405 17.20 -16.35 8.60
N ILE A 406 16.47 -16.19 9.71
CA ILE A 406 17.04 -15.95 11.04
C ILE A 406 17.76 -17.21 11.55
N ASP A 407 17.17 -18.38 11.35
CA ASP A 407 17.78 -19.66 11.77
C ASP A 407 19.08 -19.92 10.99
N ALA A 408 19.17 -19.55 9.70
CA ALA A 408 20.39 -19.72 8.91
C ALA A 408 21.57 -18.88 9.44
N ALA A 409 21.30 -17.74 10.05
CA ALA A 409 22.33 -16.91 10.69
C ALA A 409 22.79 -17.47 12.05
N ASN A 410 22.04 -18.42 12.68
CA ASN A 410 22.31 -18.99 13.99
C ASN A 410 22.15 -20.52 13.99
N PRO A 411 22.97 -21.25 13.25
CA PRO A 411 22.79 -22.68 13.08
C PRO A 411 22.99 -23.52 14.36
N GLU A 412 23.53 -22.92 15.45
CA GLU A 412 23.76 -23.63 16.72
C GLU A 412 22.55 -23.56 17.69
N GLU A 413 21.56 -22.70 17.39
CA GLU A 413 20.37 -22.54 18.23
C GLU A 413 19.10 -23.17 17.61
N SER A 414 19.18 -23.73 16.41
CA SER A 414 18.07 -24.29 15.63
C SER A 414 17.82 -25.80 15.87
#